data_e31b6fb2036219d245f8b3e6105f4528
#
_entry.id   e31b6fb2036219d245f8b3e6105f4528
#
_cell.length_a   1.000
_cell.length_b   1.000
_cell.length_c   1.000
_cell.angle_alpha   90.00
_cell.angle_beta   90.00
_cell.angle_gamma   90.00
#
_symmetry.space_group_name_H-M   'P 1'
#
loop_
_entity.id
_entity.type
_entity.pdbx_description
1 polymer ?
#
loop_
_entity_poly.entity_id
_entity_poly.type
_entity_poly.pdbx_seq_one_letter_code
_entity_poly.pdbx_strand_id
1 'polypeptide(L)'
;MLKRDVEKEINEWISNDNRALLIDGARQVGKTFIIRQCLENSEYTFIEFNLIENEKVADILRNANDVDDLILKLSLATEKKIVPNKTIFFFDEIQVYKDILTSIKFLVDDGRFKYILSGSLLGVEICGLKSAPVGYLKTIRMYPLSFTEFLQLFNIQDEIIDTLRDAYTNQKEVDSYIHERMMNLFNLYMIIGGMPAAVDAYLKTNNIDDVIDIHKSIVEQYKVDFTKYESEDKKLIISNIYDLIPAELNNSNKRFNIADINKNLRYEKISDSFVWLYKAGVALPAFNVTEPKSPLKLNEKSSLMKVFLSDIGILTTLYGKNCKLMILNNDKDINAGSIYENVVAQELTNKGIDLYYYNSKKYGEIDFLFEDEKGVVLLEIKSGKAYQRHSAINNIKEIYKAKAVVFSKENVSFENDILYLPLYMLMFVEKENECSIDLNINKFKF
;
A
#
# COMPACT_ATOMS: atom_id res chain seq x y z
N MET A 1 11.58 -18.00 -6.44
CA MET A 1 10.20 -17.53 -6.67
C MET A 1 9.92 -16.47 -5.62
N LEU A 2 9.47 -15.30 -5.97
CA LEU A 2 9.23 -14.22 -5.01
C LEU A 2 8.00 -14.57 -4.17
N LYS A 3 8.15 -14.65 -2.86
CA LYS A 3 7.02 -14.81 -1.93
C LYS A 3 6.46 -13.43 -1.61
N ARG A 4 5.14 -13.29 -1.68
CA ARG A 4 4.43 -12.06 -1.31
C ARG A 4 3.67 -12.30 -0.01
N ASP A 5 3.61 -11.28 0.84
CA ASP A 5 2.86 -11.38 2.11
C ASP A 5 1.38 -11.73 1.87
N VAL A 6 0.81 -11.23 0.78
CA VAL A 6 -0.57 -11.50 0.35
C VAL A 6 -0.84 -12.98 0.00
N GLU A 7 0.18 -13.80 -0.30
CA GLU A 7 0.01 -15.23 -0.57
C GLU A 7 -0.66 -15.96 0.59
N LYS A 8 -0.28 -15.60 1.81
CA LYS A 8 -0.85 -16.20 3.03
C LYS A 8 -2.36 -15.97 3.08
N GLU A 9 -2.79 -14.73 2.84
CA GLU A 9 -4.21 -14.36 2.88
C GLU A 9 -5.02 -15.03 1.75
N ILE A 10 -4.43 -15.15 0.54
CA ILE A 10 -5.06 -15.85 -0.59
C ILE A 10 -5.21 -17.35 -0.27
N ASN A 11 -4.16 -18.01 0.26
CA ASN A 11 -4.19 -19.42 0.62
C ASN A 11 -5.16 -19.71 1.78
N GLU A 12 -5.23 -18.83 2.77
CA GLU A 12 -6.24 -18.89 3.83
C GLU A 12 -7.66 -18.80 3.27
N TRP A 13 -7.88 -17.89 2.32
CA TRP A 13 -9.16 -17.76 1.63
C TRP A 13 -9.49 -19.03 0.82
N ILE A 14 -8.55 -19.56 0.04
CA ILE A 14 -8.75 -20.81 -0.72
C ILE A 14 -9.24 -21.92 0.20
N SER A 15 -8.67 -22.03 1.40
CA SER A 15 -8.94 -23.13 2.34
C SER A 15 -10.22 -22.93 3.16
N ASN A 16 -10.52 -21.69 3.59
CA ASN A 16 -11.43 -21.48 4.71
C ASN A 16 -12.58 -20.48 4.44
N ASP A 17 -12.59 -19.77 3.31
CA ASP A 17 -13.59 -18.73 3.04
C ASP A 17 -14.45 -19.09 1.83
N ASN A 18 -15.75 -18.85 1.92
CA ASN A 18 -16.70 -19.11 0.84
C ASN A 18 -17.16 -17.81 0.13
N ARG A 19 -16.79 -16.64 0.64
CA ARG A 19 -17.04 -15.36 -0.04
C ARG A 19 -16.18 -15.30 -1.31
N ALA A 20 -16.58 -14.49 -2.27
CA ALA A 20 -15.70 -14.18 -3.39
C ALA A 20 -14.50 -13.35 -2.90
N LEU A 21 -13.33 -13.58 -3.49
CA LEU A 21 -12.11 -12.83 -3.20
C LEU A 21 -11.92 -11.73 -4.24
N LEU A 22 -11.81 -10.49 -3.78
CA LEU A 22 -11.45 -9.35 -4.61
C LEU A 22 -10.03 -8.90 -4.31
N ILE A 23 -9.15 -8.92 -5.31
CA ILE A 23 -7.78 -8.40 -5.18
C ILE A 23 -7.69 -7.06 -5.93
N ASP A 24 -7.62 -6.00 -5.13
CA ASP A 24 -7.50 -4.61 -5.59
C ASP A 24 -6.05 -4.11 -5.45
N GLY A 25 -5.70 -3.05 -6.17
CA GLY A 25 -4.41 -2.39 -6.09
C GLY A 25 -4.01 -1.74 -7.40
N ALA A 26 -2.97 -0.90 -7.35
CA ALA A 26 -2.48 -0.18 -8.50
C ALA A 26 -2.14 -1.12 -9.67
N ARG A 27 -2.08 -0.56 -10.87
CA ARG A 27 -1.62 -1.30 -12.05
C ARG A 27 -0.15 -1.73 -11.87
N GLN A 28 0.19 -2.93 -12.36
CA GLN A 28 1.54 -3.50 -12.34
C GLN A 28 2.12 -3.88 -10.97
N VAL A 29 1.33 -3.93 -9.90
CA VAL A 29 1.79 -4.43 -8.58
C VAL A 29 1.88 -5.96 -8.50
N GLY A 30 1.50 -6.69 -9.57
CA GLY A 30 1.65 -8.14 -9.67
C GLY A 30 0.42 -8.96 -9.28
N LYS A 31 -0.80 -8.39 -9.29
CA LYS A 31 -2.05 -9.07 -8.90
C LYS A 31 -2.27 -10.39 -9.64
N THR A 32 -2.35 -10.36 -10.95
CA THR A 32 -2.58 -11.53 -11.80
C THR A 32 -1.53 -12.61 -11.58
N PHE A 33 -0.26 -12.20 -11.44
CA PHE A 33 0.86 -13.11 -11.21
C PHE A 33 0.69 -13.91 -9.90
N ILE A 34 0.43 -13.22 -8.79
CA ILE A 34 0.32 -13.87 -7.49
C ILE A 34 -0.92 -14.76 -7.37
N ILE A 35 -2.05 -14.33 -7.97
CA ILE A 35 -3.27 -15.14 -8.03
C ILE A 35 -2.98 -16.46 -8.77
N ARG A 36 -2.38 -16.40 -9.96
CA ARG A 36 -2.01 -17.59 -10.72
C ARG A 36 -1.08 -18.51 -9.92
N GLN A 37 -0.05 -17.94 -9.28
CA GLN A 37 0.88 -18.71 -8.46
C GLN A 37 0.18 -19.45 -7.31
N CYS A 38 -0.73 -18.80 -6.59
CA CYS A 38 -1.50 -19.44 -5.51
C CYS A 38 -2.44 -20.52 -6.05
N LEU A 39 -3.10 -20.27 -7.18
CA LEU A 39 -4.03 -21.22 -7.80
C LEU A 39 -3.32 -22.44 -8.37
N GLU A 40 -2.17 -22.28 -9.00
CA GLU A 40 -1.33 -23.38 -9.52
C GLU A 40 -0.83 -24.30 -8.39
N ASN A 41 -0.63 -23.78 -7.21
CA ASN A 41 -0.20 -24.53 -6.03
C ASN A 41 -1.38 -25.09 -5.20
N SER A 42 -2.64 -24.86 -5.61
CA SER A 42 -3.83 -25.31 -4.93
C SER A 42 -4.33 -26.66 -5.47
N GLU A 43 -5.24 -27.30 -4.73
CA GLU A 43 -5.94 -28.53 -5.15
C GLU A 43 -7.06 -28.28 -6.17
N TYR A 44 -7.36 -27.00 -6.45
CA TYR A 44 -8.46 -26.60 -7.30
C TYR A 44 -8.03 -26.52 -8.78
N THR A 45 -8.91 -26.93 -9.67
CA THR A 45 -8.80 -26.51 -11.07
C THR A 45 -9.26 -25.06 -11.16
N PHE A 46 -8.46 -24.18 -11.74
CA PHE A 46 -8.91 -22.81 -11.97
C PHE A 46 -9.12 -22.51 -13.45
N ILE A 47 -10.11 -21.66 -13.70
CA ILE A 47 -10.46 -21.15 -15.02
C ILE A 47 -10.34 -19.64 -14.98
N GLU A 48 -9.43 -19.11 -15.76
CA GLU A 48 -9.14 -17.68 -15.83
C GLU A 48 -9.81 -17.07 -17.06
N PHE A 49 -10.47 -15.93 -16.86
CA PHE A 49 -11.03 -15.10 -17.91
C PHE A 49 -10.53 -13.66 -17.74
N ASN A 50 -9.69 -13.20 -18.65
CA ASN A 50 -9.32 -11.80 -18.76
C ASN A 50 -10.42 -11.07 -19.54
N LEU A 51 -11.13 -10.15 -18.87
CA LEU A 51 -12.30 -9.49 -19.46
C LEU A 51 -11.95 -8.41 -20.49
N ILE A 52 -10.69 -7.94 -20.53
CA ILE A 52 -10.19 -7.05 -21.61
C ILE A 52 -9.97 -7.87 -22.90
N GLU A 53 -9.36 -9.05 -22.78
CA GLU A 53 -9.00 -9.87 -23.93
C GLU A 53 -10.19 -10.68 -24.45
N ASN A 54 -11.18 -10.95 -23.60
CA ASN A 54 -12.31 -11.81 -23.91
C ASN A 54 -13.64 -11.11 -23.70
N GLU A 55 -13.98 -10.19 -24.62
CA GLU A 55 -15.26 -9.45 -24.60
C GLU A 55 -16.49 -10.38 -24.61
N LYS A 56 -16.39 -11.57 -25.23
CA LYS A 56 -17.49 -12.54 -25.25
C LYS A 56 -17.85 -13.02 -23.84
N VAL A 57 -16.87 -13.18 -22.96
CA VAL A 57 -17.12 -13.57 -21.56
C VAL A 57 -17.79 -12.43 -20.81
N ALA A 58 -17.39 -11.18 -21.04
CA ALA A 58 -18.09 -10.02 -20.47
C ALA A 58 -19.57 -9.97 -20.94
N ASP A 59 -19.85 -10.31 -22.20
CA ASP A 59 -21.23 -10.40 -22.72
C ASP A 59 -22.01 -11.57 -22.11
N ILE A 60 -21.36 -12.71 -21.89
CA ILE A 60 -21.98 -13.84 -21.16
C ILE A 60 -22.41 -13.41 -19.75
N LEU A 61 -21.51 -12.73 -19.03
CA LEU A 61 -21.77 -12.22 -17.68
C LEU A 61 -22.94 -11.21 -17.63
N ARG A 62 -23.11 -10.37 -18.69
CA ARG A 62 -24.21 -9.40 -18.80
C ARG A 62 -25.56 -10.05 -19.09
N ASN A 63 -25.56 -11.09 -19.91
CA ASN A 63 -26.79 -11.63 -20.55
C ASN A 63 -27.17 -13.02 -20.03
N ALA A 64 -26.56 -13.49 -18.96
CA ALA A 64 -26.99 -14.72 -18.29
C ALA A 64 -28.30 -14.49 -17.53
N ASN A 65 -29.27 -15.41 -17.71
CA ASN A 65 -30.56 -15.33 -17.05
C ASN A 65 -30.50 -15.72 -15.57
N ASP A 66 -29.68 -16.70 -15.26
CA ASP A 66 -29.43 -17.23 -13.91
C ASP A 66 -28.05 -17.86 -13.82
N VAL A 67 -27.72 -18.42 -12.67
CA VAL A 67 -26.40 -19.02 -12.41
C VAL A 67 -26.16 -20.26 -13.26
N ASP A 68 -27.18 -21.08 -13.54
CA ASP A 68 -27.06 -22.28 -14.36
C ASP A 68 -26.79 -21.95 -15.82
N ASP A 69 -27.51 -20.98 -16.38
CA ASP A 69 -27.28 -20.43 -17.72
C ASP A 69 -25.86 -19.83 -17.83
N LEU A 70 -25.42 -19.08 -16.80
CA LEU A 70 -24.08 -18.53 -16.74
C LEU A 70 -23.02 -19.63 -16.80
N ILE A 71 -23.10 -20.64 -15.93
CA ILE A 71 -22.11 -21.73 -15.86
C ILE A 71 -22.11 -22.54 -17.16
N LEU A 72 -23.28 -22.78 -17.73
CA LEU A 72 -23.39 -23.46 -19.03
C LEU A 72 -22.67 -22.66 -20.14
N LYS A 73 -22.90 -21.36 -20.22
CA LYS A 73 -22.23 -20.49 -21.21
C LYS A 73 -20.72 -20.39 -20.98
N LEU A 74 -20.28 -20.26 -19.72
CA LEU A 74 -18.86 -20.26 -19.38
C LEU A 74 -18.20 -21.59 -19.73
N SER A 75 -18.89 -22.72 -19.63
CA SER A 75 -18.33 -24.02 -20.02
C SER A 75 -18.02 -24.14 -21.51
N LEU A 76 -18.72 -23.34 -22.35
CA LEU A 76 -18.44 -23.25 -23.78
C LEU A 76 -17.28 -22.30 -24.11
N ALA A 77 -16.91 -21.44 -23.17
CA ALA A 77 -15.82 -20.47 -23.30
C ALA A 77 -14.44 -21.00 -22.83
N THR A 78 -14.38 -22.24 -22.34
CA THR A 78 -13.16 -22.87 -21.85
C THR A 78 -13.07 -24.33 -22.28
N GLU A 79 -11.85 -24.82 -22.48
CA GLU A 79 -11.58 -26.24 -22.72
C GLU A 79 -11.42 -27.04 -21.40
N LYS A 80 -11.28 -26.34 -20.27
CA LYS A 80 -11.12 -26.97 -18.96
C LYS A 80 -12.46 -27.48 -18.43
N LYS A 81 -12.45 -28.66 -17.82
CA LYS A 81 -13.65 -29.24 -17.20
C LYS A 81 -14.05 -28.47 -15.96
N ILE A 82 -15.29 -28.01 -15.91
CA ILE A 82 -15.89 -27.37 -14.72
C ILE A 82 -16.45 -28.46 -13.81
N VAL A 83 -15.98 -28.51 -12.55
CA VAL A 83 -16.41 -29.49 -11.56
C VAL A 83 -16.85 -28.76 -10.29
N PRO A 84 -18.11 -28.92 -9.84
CA PRO A 84 -18.58 -28.32 -8.59
C PRO A 84 -17.66 -28.65 -7.40
N ASN A 85 -17.43 -27.68 -6.55
CA ASN A 85 -16.55 -27.75 -5.36
C ASN A 85 -15.07 -28.04 -5.64
N LYS A 86 -14.66 -28.07 -6.93
CA LYS A 86 -13.27 -28.28 -7.36
C LYS A 86 -12.79 -27.25 -8.39
N THR A 87 -13.63 -26.31 -8.76
CA THR A 87 -13.27 -25.25 -9.71
C THR A 87 -13.33 -23.88 -9.07
N ILE A 88 -12.31 -23.08 -9.29
CA ILE A 88 -12.25 -21.64 -8.97
C ILE A 88 -12.33 -20.87 -10.28
N PHE A 89 -13.27 -19.93 -10.39
CA PHE A 89 -13.30 -18.98 -11.49
C PHE A 89 -12.47 -17.76 -11.11
N PHE A 90 -11.53 -17.40 -11.96
CA PHE A 90 -10.73 -16.19 -11.83
C PHE A 90 -11.09 -15.22 -12.95
N PHE A 91 -11.73 -14.12 -12.59
CA PHE A 91 -12.05 -13.01 -13.50
C PHE A 91 -11.06 -11.89 -13.30
N ASP A 92 -10.21 -11.68 -14.30
CA ASP A 92 -9.19 -10.62 -14.29
C ASP A 92 -9.68 -9.40 -15.06
N GLU A 93 -9.19 -8.20 -14.67
CA GLU A 93 -9.50 -6.90 -15.27
C GLU A 93 -11.01 -6.57 -15.24
N ILE A 94 -11.67 -6.86 -14.09
CA ILE A 94 -13.14 -6.71 -13.94
C ILE A 94 -13.65 -5.27 -14.03
N GLN A 95 -12.77 -4.24 -13.99
CA GLN A 95 -13.20 -2.85 -14.18
C GLN A 95 -13.83 -2.59 -15.55
N VAL A 96 -13.59 -3.46 -16.52
CA VAL A 96 -14.28 -3.41 -17.83
C VAL A 96 -15.76 -3.78 -17.70
N TYR A 97 -16.07 -4.65 -16.73
CA TYR A 97 -17.43 -5.10 -16.45
C TYR A 97 -17.74 -5.11 -14.95
N LYS A 98 -17.90 -3.92 -14.38
CA LYS A 98 -18.12 -3.74 -12.94
C LYS A 98 -19.44 -4.30 -12.39
N ASP A 99 -20.45 -4.52 -13.27
CA ASP A 99 -21.73 -5.09 -12.86
C ASP A 99 -21.60 -6.53 -12.32
N ILE A 100 -20.49 -7.23 -12.62
CA ILE A 100 -20.17 -8.53 -12.01
C ILE A 100 -20.16 -8.44 -10.47
N LEU A 101 -19.75 -7.32 -9.90
CA LEU A 101 -19.75 -7.10 -8.45
C LEU A 101 -21.18 -7.12 -7.87
N THR A 102 -22.17 -6.69 -8.63
CA THR A 102 -23.58 -6.79 -8.23
C THR A 102 -24.10 -8.21 -8.32
N SER A 103 -23.65 -8.96 -9.35
CA SER A 103 -24.06 -10.35 -9.58
C SER A 103 -23.36 -11.35 -8.67
N ILE A 104 -22.21 -10.97 -8.07
CA ILE A 104 -21.38 -11.88 -7.27
C ILE A 104 -22.14 -12.50 -6.09
N LYS A 105 -23.14 -11.79 -5.53
CA LYS A 105 -24.01 -12.30 -4.48
C LYS A 105 -24.66 -13.61 -4.89
N PHE A 106 -25.28 -13.66 -6.06
CA PHE A 106 -25.99 -14.84 -6.54
C PHE A 106 -25.03 -16.00 -6.82
N LEU A 107 -23.81 -15.68 -7.28
CA LEU A 107 -22.76 -16.67 -7.53
C LEU A 107 -22.24 -17.30 -6.24
N VAL A 108 -22.10 -16.49 -5.19
CA VAL A 108 -21.65 -16.95 -3.87
C VAL A 108 -22.78 -17.74 -3.17
N ASP A 109 -24.04 -17.26 -3.25
CA ASP A 109 -25.20 -17.95 -2.67
C ASP A 109 -25.44 -19.35 -3.30
N ASP A 110 -25.11 -19.51 -4.61
CA ASP A 110 -25.15 -20.81 -5.28
C ASP A 110 -24.20 -21.85 -4.68
N GLY A 111 -23.04 -21.43 -4.20
CA GLY A 111 -22.10 -22.21 -3.41
C GLY A 111 -21.36 -23.35 -4.13
N ARG A 112 -21.62 -23.60 -5.42
CA ARG A 112 -20.93 -24.66 -6.20
C ARG A 112 -19.49 -24.35 -6.55
N PHE A 113 -19.13 -23.08 -6.61
CA PHE A 113 -17.84 -22.62 -7.09
C PHE A 113 -17.29 -21.51 -6.22
N LYS A 114 -15.98 -21.33 -6.25
CA LYS A 114 -15.31 -20.16 -5.67
C LYS A 114 -14.96 -19.16 -6.77
N TYR A 115 -14.88 -17.89 -6.41
CA TYR A 115 -14.65 -16.79 -7.35
C TYR A 115 -13.55 -15.88 -6.85
N ILE A 116 -12.55 -15.63 -7.70
CA ILE A 116 -11.53 -14.60 -7.51
C ILE A 116 -11.76 -13.53 -8.56
N LEU A 117 -11.71 -12.29 -8.12
CA LEU A 117 -11.87 -11.11 -8.94
C LEU A 117 -10.61 -10.26 -8.80
N SER A 118 -10.06 -9.78 -9.90
CA SER A 118 -8.98 -8.80 -9.84
C SER A 118 -9.17 -7.67 -10.84
N GLY A 119 -8.59 -6.54 -10.53
CA GLY A 119 -8.56 -5.41 -11.44
C GLY A 119 -7.81 -4.22 -10.86
N SER A 120 -7.39 -3.34 -11.74
CA SER A 120 -6.86 -2.04 -11.37
C SER A 120 -8.02 -1.05 -11.20
N LEU A 121 -7.85 -0.05 -10.31
CA LEU A 121 -8.86 1.01 -10.09
C LEU A 121 -10.19 0.55 -9.47
N LEU A 122 -10.30 -0.69 -8.99
CA LEU A 122 -11.53 -1.21 -8.40
C LEU A 122 -11.97 -0.42 -7.16
N GLY A 123 -11.04 0.08 -6.37
CA GLY A 123 -11.34 0.96 -5.25
C GLY A 123 -12.12 2.23 -5.66
N VAL A 124 -11.91 2.72 -6.89
CA VAL A 124 -12.66 3.85 -7.46
C VAL A 124 -14.03 3.40 -7.94
N GLU A 125 -14.08 2.30 -8.67
CA GLU A 125 -15.29 1.77 -9.31
C GLU A 125 -16.33 1.29 -8.29
N ILE A 126 -15.93 0.63 -7.20
CA ILE A 126 -16.82 0.15 -6.14
C ILE A 126 -17.63 1.30 -5.51
N CYS A 127 -17.06 2.51 -5.44
CA CYS A 127 -17.80 3.67 -4.91
C CYS A 127 -18.95 4.14 -5.79
N GLY A 128 -18.94 3.78 -7.07
CA GLY A 128 -20.03 4.10 -8.03
C GLY A 128 -21.12 3.03 -8.11
N LEU A 129 -20.98 1.90 -7.41
CA LEU A 129 -21.95 0.81 -7.46
C LEU A 129 -23.25 1.18 -6.72
N LYS A 130 -24.41 0.91 -7.34
CA LYS A 130 -25.74 1.08 -6.74
C LYS A 130 -25.97 0.18 -5.51
N SER A 131 -25.25 -0.95 -5.44
CA SER A 131 -25.31 -1.91 -4.33
C SER A 131 -23.97 -2.61 -4.19
N ALA A 132 -23.21 -2.29 -3.13
CA ALA A 132 -22.03 -3.06 -2.76
C ALA A 132 -22.46 -4.41 -2.17
N PRO A 133 -21.86 -5.54 -2.59
CA PRO A 133 -22.20 -6.87 -2.07
C PRO A 133 -21.58 -7.07 -0.67
N VAL A 134 -22.09 -6.33 0.31
CA VAL A 134 -21.64 -6.42 1.70
C VAL A 134 -21.84 -7.85 2.23
N GLY A 135 -20.78 -8.44 2.77
CA GLY A 135 -20.78 -9.80 3.31
C GLY A 135 -20.49 -10.91 2.27
N TYR A 136 -20.46 -10.61 0.99
CA TYR A 136 -20.18 -11.57 -0.10
C TYR A 136 -18.76 -11.45 -0.68
N LEU A 137 -18.05 -10.37 -0.37
CA LEU A 137 -16.68 -10.12 -0.81
C LEU A 137 -15.72 -10.06 0.37
N LYS A 138 -14.61 -10.79 0.26
CA LYS A 138 -13.37 -10.50 1.01
C LYS A 138 -12.47 -9.68 0.09
N THR A 139 -12.04 -8.51 0.53
CA THR A 139 -11.17 -7.64 -0.27
C THR A 139 -9.76 -7.67 0.31
N ILE A 140 -8.78 -7.92 -0.54
CA ILE A 140 -7.35 -7.79 -0.23
C ILE A 140 -6.78 -6.69 -1.11
N ARG A 141 -6.08 -5.73 -0.52
CA ARG A 141 -5.42 -4.67 -1.25
C ARG A 141 -3.94 -4.98 -1.42
N MET A 142 -3.49 -4.97 -2.67
CA MET A 142 -2.11 -5.21 -3.04
C MET A 142 -1.36 -3.91 -3.29
N TYR A 143 -0.18 -3.80 -2.70
CA TYR A 143 0.74 -2.69 -2.86
C TYR A 143 2.01 -3.11 -3.62
N PRO A 144 2.91 -2.19 -4.02
CA PRO A 144 4.27 -2.52 -4.42
C PRO A 144 4.97 -3.38 -3.36
N LEU A 145 6.05 -4.08 -3.72
CA LEU A 145 6.81 -4.88 -2.76
C LEU A 145 7.24 -4.05 -1.56
N SER A 146 7.05 -4.60 -0.37
CA SER A 146 7.63 -4.08 0.86
C SER A 146 9.15 -4.30 0.89
N PHE A 147 9.84 -3.62 1.79
CA PHE A 147 11.27 -3.88 1.99
C PHE A 147 11.55 -5.32 2.40
N THR A 148 10.70 -5.93 3.22
CA THR A 148 10.80 -7.34 3.60
C THR A 148 10.71 -8.27 2.39
N GLU A 149 9.74 -8.04 1.50
CA GLU A 149 9.61 -8.81 0.26
C GLU A 149 10.81 -8.58 -0.67
N PHE A 150 11.31 -7.35 -0.75
CA PHE A 150 12.50 -7.00 -1.52
C PHE A 150 13.77 -7.72 -1.04
N LEU A 151 13.96 -7.87 0.27
CA LEU A 151 15.12 -8.55 0.86
C LEU A 151 15.22 -10.03 0.45
N GLN A 152 14.10 -10.70 0.18
CA GLN A 152 14.10 -12.10 -0.27
C GLN A 152 14.88 -12.30 -1.57
N LEU A 153 15.00 -11.24 -2.40
CA LEU A 153 15.72 -11.29 -3.68
C LEU A 153 17.24 -11.31 -3.53
N PHE A 154 17.75 -10.97 -2.33
CA PHE A 154 19.18 -10.88 -2.02
C PHE A 154 19.69 -12.03 -1.19
N ASN A 155 18.90 -13.11 -1.06
CA ASN A 155 19.25 -14.33 -0.30
C ASN A 155 19.73 -14.01 1.12
N ILE A 156 19.09 -13.05 1.78
CA ILE A 156 19.32 -12.77 3.19
C ILE A 156 18.80 -13.96 3.99
N GLN A 157 19.67 -14.54 4.81
CA GLN A 157 19.36 -15.72 5.63
C GLN A 157 18.37 -15.35 6.73
N ASP A 158 17.43 -16.25 7.04
CA ASP A 158 16.40 -16.05 8.05
C ASP A 158 17.01 -15.72 9.43
N GLU A 159 18.18 -16.29 9.75
CA GLU A 159 18.92 -16.02 11.00
C GLU A 159 19.33 -14.55 11.14
N ILE A 160 19.60 -13.86 10.03
CA ILE A 160 19.88 -12.42 10.04
C ILE A 160 18.61 -11.64 10.37
N ILE A 161 17.50 -12.01 9.74
CA ILE A 161 16.20 -11.39 10.03
C ILE A 161 15.78 -11.61 11.48
N ASP A 162 15.99 -12.80 12.02
CA ASP A 162 15.72 -13.12 13.42
C ASP A 162 16.62 -12.33 14.39
N THR A 163 17.91 -12.16 14.05
CA THR A 163 18.83 -11.32 14.80
C THR A 163 18.39 -9.85 14.82
N LEU A 164 17.94 -9.33 13.69
CA LEU A 164 17.40 -7.97 13.59
C LEU A 164 16.11 -7.81 14.37
N ARG A 165 15.23 -8.83 14.34
CA ARG A 165 13.99 -8.85 15.12
C ARG A 165 14.25 -8.89 16.63
N ASP A 166 15.27 -9.67 17.08
CA ASP A 166 15.70 -9.67 18.48
C ASP A 166 16.23 -8.28 18.89
N ALA A 167 17.05 -7.66 18.04
CA ALA A 167 17.59 -6.32 18.29
C ALA A 167 16.47 -5.27 18.38
N TYR A 168 15.45 -5.34 17.51
CA TYR A 168 14.28 -4.47 17.54
C TYR A 168 13.47 -4.66 18.83
N THR A 169 13.15 -5.91 19.18
CA THR A 169 12.29 -6.25 20.33
C THR A 169 12.99 -5.91 21.66
N ASN A 170 14.27 -6.23 21.77
CA ASN A 170 15.05 -6.02 22.98
C ASN A 170 15.81 -4.69 23.01
N GLN A 171 15.60 -3.82 22.02
CA GLN A 171 16.20 -2.47 21.93
C GLN A 171 17.71 -2.50 22.01
N LYS A 172 18.35 -3.47 21.34
CA LYS A 172 19.81 -3.68 21.35
C LYS A 172 20.43 -3.18 20.05
N GLU A 173 21.67 -2.71 20.14
CA GLU A 173 22.46 -2.39 18.96
C GLU A 173 22.63 -3.62 18.06
N VAL A 174 22.54 -3.38 16.76
CA VAL A 174 22.86 -4.36 15.72
C VAL A 174 24.37 -4.33 15.48
N ASP A 175 24.97 -5.50 15.21
CA ASP A 175 26.36 -5.56 14.76
C ASP A 175 26.64 -4.57 13.63
N SER A 176 27.75 -3.87 13.68
CA SER A 176 28.05 -2.76 12.77
C SER A 176 28.08 -3.19 11.29
N TYR A 177 28.59 -4.40 11.01
CA TYR A 177 28.64 -4.93 9.64
C TYR A 177 27.26 -5.28 9.13
N ILE A 178 26.40 -5.89 9.95
CA ILE A 178 25.00 -6.19 9.61
C ILE A 178 24.24 -4.89 9.40
N HIS A 179 24.41 -3.92 10.29
CA HIS A 179 23.77 -2.60 10.19
C HIS A 179 24.11 -1.91 8.87
N GLU A 180 25.40 -1.80 8.54
CA GLU A 180 25.85 -1.18 7.29
C GLU A 180 25.30 -1.91 6.05
N ARG A 181 25.34 -3.24 6.06
CA ARG A 181 24.79 -4.05 4.97
C ARG A 181 23.30 -3.81 4.77
N MET A 182 22.51 -3.78 5.84
CA MET A 182 21.06 -3.54 5.80
C MET A 182 20.74 -2.12 5.34
N MET A 183 21.49 -1.11 5.79
CA MET A 183 21.33 0.27 5.30
C MET A 183 21.62 0.40 3.80
N ASN A 184 22.65 -0.30 3.30
CA ASN A 184 22.95 -0.32 1.87
C ASN A 184 21.82 -0.99 1.05
N LEU A 185 21.23 -2.08 1.54
CA LEU A 185 20.08 -2.72 0.90
C LEU A 185 18.83 -1.82 0.95
N PHE A 186 18.62 -1.10 2.05
CA PHE A 186 17.54 -0.14 2.16
C PHE A 186 17.72 1.06 1.20
N ASN A 187 18.92 1.56 1.04
CA ASN A 187 19.24 2.57 0.03
C ASN A 187 18.95 2.04 -1.38
N LEU A 188 19.33 0.79 -1.67
CA LEU A 188 19.03 0.16 -2.95
C LEU A 188 17.52 0.03 -3.18
N TYR A 189 16.76 -0.34 -2.16
CA TYR A 189 15.30 -0.36 -2.20
C TYR A 189 14.70 1.02 -2.51
N MET A 190 15.22 2.09 -1.92
CA MET A 190 14.76 3.45 -2.23
C MET A 190 15.07 3.87 -3.69
N ILE A 191 16.08 3.27 -4.31
CA ILE A 191 16.44 3.53 -5.71
C ILE A 191 15.56 2.73 -6.66
N ILE A 192 15.37 1.44 -6.38
CA ILE A 192 14.65 0.51 -7.26
C ILE A 192 13.14 0.57 -7.02
N GLY A 193 12.71 0.76 -5.77
CA GLY A 193 11.31 0.68 -5.37
C GLY A 193 10.80 -0.75 -5.27
N GLY A 194 9.48 -0.86 -5.08
CA GLY A 194 8.76 -2.12 -4.94
C GLY A 194 7.96 -2.53 -6.18
N MET A 195 8.06 -1.81 -7.30
CA MET A 195 7.35 -2.21 -8.52
C MET A 195 7.98 -3.47 -9.11
N PRO A 196 7.23 -4.61 -9.25
CA PRO A 196 7.80 -5.89 -9.67
C PRO A 196 8.59 -5.83 -10.98
N ALA A 197 8.10 -5.07 -11.98
CA ALA A 197 8.79 -4.93 -13.26
C ALA A 197 10.13 -4.19 -13.13
N ALA A 198 10.23 -3.17 -12.26
CA ALA A 198 11.46 -2.44 -12.00
C ALA A 198 12.49 -3.31 -11.27
N VAL A 199 12.02 -4.09 -10.29
CA VAL A 199 12.86 -5.05 -9.55
C VAL A 199 13.39 -6.14 -10.49
N ASP A 200 12.55 -6.73 -11.33
CA ASP A 200 12.95 -7.76 -12.31
C ASP A 200 13.96 -7.21 -13.33
N ALA A 201 13.75 -5.99 -13.82
CA ALA A 201 14.69 -5.32 -14.71
C ALA A 201 16.07 -5.17 -14.04
N TYR A 202 16.12 -4.68 -12.82
CA TYR A 202 17.36 -4.53 -12.07
C TYR A 202 18.09 -5.88 -11.87
N LEU A 203 17.36 -6.92 -11.45
CA LEU A 203 17.95 -8.25 -11.22
C LEU A 203 18.56 -8.85 -12.49
N LYS A 204 17.99 -8.55 -13.68
CA LYS A 204 18.48 -9.05 -14.96
C LYS A 204 19.67 -8.26 -15.50
N THR A 205 19.69 -6.95 -15.28
CA THR A 205 20.64 -6.06 -15.96
C THR A 205 21.65 -5.38 -15.05
N ASN A 206 21.39 -5.32 -13.74
CA ASN A 206 22.10 -4.50 -12.76
C ASN A 206 22.26 -3.03 -13.19
N ASN A 207 21.30 -2.54 -13.99
CA ASN A 207 21.34 -1.21 -14.57
C ASN A 207 20.20 -0.33 -14.04
N ILE A 208 20.54 0.80 -13.46
CA ILE A 208 19.57 1.77 -12.92
C ILE A 208 18.80 2.49 -14.05
N ASP A 209 19.38 2.66 -15.22
CA ASP A 209 18.69 3.31 -16.35
C ASP A 209 17.48 2.49 -16.81
N ASP A 210 17.60 1.17 -16.84
CA ASP A 210 16.47 0.29 -17.18
C ASP A 210 15.35 0.39 -16.14
N VAL A 211 15.70 0.53 -14.85
CA VAL A 211 14.74 0.78 -13.76
C VAL A 211 14.01 2.12 -13.96
N ILE A 212 14.75 3.16 -14.32
CA ILE A 212 14.18 4.49 -14.57
C ILE A 212 13.19 4.45 -15.74
N ASP A 213 13.52 3.76 -16.82
CA ASP A 213 12.65 3.66 -17.99
C ASP A 213 11.37 2.88 -17.69
N ILE A 214 11.46 1.81 -16.89
CA ILE A 214 10.27 1.10 -16.39
C ILE A 214 9.40 2.01 -15.53
N HIS A 215 9.98 2.78 -14.60
CA HIS A 215 9.21 3.70 -13.76
C HIS A 215 8.50 4.78 -14.59
N LYS A 216 9.17 5.36 -15.59
CA LYS A 216 8.56 6.33 -16.50
C LYS A 216 7.38 5.71 -17.24
N SER A 217 7.54 4.50 -17.77
CA SER A 217 6.46 3.79 -18.45
C SER A 217 5.26 3.53 -17.53
N ILE A 218 5.49 3.17 -16.26
CA ILE A 218 4.43 3.00 -15.26
C ILE A 218 3.69 4.31 -15.01
N VAL A 219 4.42 5.41 -14.82
CA VAL A 219 3.83 6.74 -14.60
C VAL A 219 2.99 7.19 -15.80
N GLU A 220 3.47 6.96 -17.02
CA GLU A 220 2.70 7.24 -18.24
C GLU A 220 1.41 6.43 -18.30
N GLN A 221 1.45 5.15 -17.92
CA GLN A 221 0.25 4.30 -17.87
C GLN A 221 -0.74 4.78 -16.80
N TYR A 222 -0.27 5.22 -15.62
CA TYR A 222 -1.14 5.84 -14.61
C TYR A 222 -1.84 7.07 -15.17
N LYS A 223 -1.11 7.95 -15.88
CA LYS A 223 -1.69 9.14 -16.51
C LYS A 223 -2.73 8.81 -17.58
N VAL A 224 -2.51 7.76 -18.36
CA VAL A 224 -3.52 7.25 -19.30
C VAL A 224 -4.77 6.77 -18.56
N ASP A 225 -4.62 6.09 -17.43
CA ASP A 225 -5.77 5.63 -16.63
C ASP A 225 -6.55 6.80 -16.02
N PHE A 226 -5.87 7.89 -15.59
CA PHE A 226 -6.54 9.10 -15.12
C PHE A 226 -7.51 9.67 -16.16
N THR A 227 -7.24 9.43 -17.45
CA THR A 227 -8.07 9.97 -18.55
C THR A 227 -9.25 9.08 -18.95
N LYS A 228 -9.33 7.84 -18.49
CA LYS A 228 -10.36 6.89 -18.97
C LYS A 228 -11.73 7.02 -18.28
N TYR A 229 -11.75 7.44 -17.03
CA TYR A 229 -12.89 7.22 -16.13
C TYR A 229 -13.53 8.49 -15.59
N GLU A 230 -13.04 9.69 -15.96
CA GLU A 230 -13.56 10.96 -15.44
C GLU A 230 -13.83 11.99 -16.55
N SER A 231 -14.59 13.05 -16.20
CA SER A 231 -14.79 14.19 -17.11
C SER A 231 -13.48 14.93 -17.40
N GLU A 232 -13.38 15.63 -18.53
CA GLU A 232 -12.15 16.33 -18.97
C GLU A 232 -11.56 17.24 -17.88
N ASP A 233 -12.39 18.01 -17.17
CA ASP A 233 -11.93 18.91 -16.11
C ASP A 233 -11.33 18.15 -14.93
N LYS A 234 -11.92 17.03 -14.52
CA LYS A 234 -11.41 16.20 -13.43
C LYS A 234 -10.12 15.46 -13.79
N LYS A 235 -9.98 15.00 -15.03
CA LYS A 235 -8.76 14.36 -15.53
C LYS A 235 -7.53 15.26 -15.35
N LEU A 236 -7.67 16.53 -15.75
CA LEU A 236 -6.60 17.52 -15.60
C LEU A 236 -6.26 17.75 -14.12
N ILE A 237 -7.26 17.82 -13.25
CA ILE A 237 -7.04 18.02 -11.82
C ILE A 237 -6.31 16.82 -11.22
N ILE A 238 -6.72 15.59 -11.53
CA ILE A 238 -6.08 14.36 -11.03
C ILE A 238 -4.62 14.27 -11.47
N SER A 239 -4.37 14.54 -12.77
CA SER A 239 -3.00 14.56 -13.31
C SER A 239 -2.14 15.63 -12.65
N ASN A 240 -2.66 16.85 -12.50
CA ASN A 240 -1.95 17.93 -11.84
C ASN A 240 -1.63 17.63 -10.37
N ILE A 241 -2.57 17.05 -9.63
CA ILE A 241 -2.31 16.63 -8.24
C ILE A 241 -1.15 15.63 -8.23
N TYR A 242 -1.19 14.59 -9.06
CA TYR A 242 -0.16 13.56 -9.11
C TYR A 242 1.21 14.14 -9.46
N ASP A 243 1.28 15.02 -10.45
CA ASP A 243 2.52 15.67 -10.90
C ASP A 243 3.12 16.64 -9.87
N LEU A 244 2.29 17.22 -9.01
CA LEU A 244 2.73 18.12 -7.95
C LEU A 244 3.24 17.39 -6.68
N ILE A 245 2.88 16.11 -6.45
CA ILE A 245 3.28 15.39 -5.24
C ILE A 245 4.78 15.51 -4.95
N PRO A 246 5.71 15.26 -5.90
CA PRO A 246 7.15 15.37 -5.63
C PRO A 246 7.58 16.76 -5.18
N ALA A 247 7.02 17.83 -5.78
CA ALA A 247 7.33 19.20 -5.41
C ALA A 247 6.78 19.56 -4.03
N GLU A 248 5.55 19.18 -3.74
CA GLU A 248 4.90 19.41 -2.44
C GLU A 248 5.64 18.71 -1.28
N LEU A 249 6.11 17.49 -1.51
CA LEU A 249 6.92 16.76 -0.53
C LEU A 249 8.29 17.39 -0.26
N ASN A 250 8.81 18.15 -1.21
CA ASN A 250 10.10 18.84 -1.06
C ASN A 250 9.97 20.24 -0.40
N ASN A 251 8.75 20.74 -0.22
CA ASN A 251 8.50 22.00 0.47
C ASN A 251 8.79 21.89 1.98
N SER A 252 9.13 23.00 2.62
CA SER A 252 9.36 23.05 4.08
C SER A 252 8.12 22.65 4.88
N ASN A 253 6.94 22.97 4.38
CA ASN A 253 5.65 22.48 4.87
C ASN A 253 5.13 21.47 3.85
N LYS A 254 5.37 20.19 4.08
CA LYS A 254 4.99 19.08 3.19
C LYS A 254 3.48 18.83 3.05
N ARG A 255 2.66 19.71 3.63
CA ARG A 255 1.21 19.72 3.44
C ARG A 255 0.87 20.13 2.02
N PHE A 256 0.07 19.33 1.33
CA PHE A 256 -0.33 19.61 -0.04
C PHE A 256 -1.05 20.95 -0.15
N ASN A 257 -0.54 21.84 -1.00
CA ASN A 257 -1.07 23.18 -1.21
C ASN A 257 -1.99 23.21 -2.44
N ILE A 258 -3.29 23.27 -2.21
CA ILE A 258 -4.30 23.27 -3.28
C ILE A 258 -4.17 24.48 -4.21
N ALA A 259 -3.66 25.61 -3.71
CA ALA A 259 -3.49 26.80 -4.51
C ALA A 259 -2.44 26.62 -5.64
N ASP A 260 -1.54 25.63 -5.52
CA ASP A 260 -0.54 25.33 -6.55
C ASP A 260 -1.15 24.57 -7.74
N ILE A 261 -2.32 23.94 -7.57
CA ILE A 261 -3.12 23.44 -8.70
C ILE A 261 -3.83 24.62 -9.38
N ASN A 262 -4.59 25.41 -8.63
CA ASN A 262 -5.27 26.61 -9.09
C ASN A 262 -5.72 27.44 -7.87
N LYS A 263 -5.38 28.75 -7.90
CA LYS A 263 -5.66 29.71 -6.80
C LYS A 263 -7.15 29.85 -6.44
N ASN A 264 -8.04 29.51 -7.36
CA ASN A 264 -9.49 29.59 -7.17
C ASN A 264 -10.14 28.28 -6.71
N LEU A 265 -9.37 27.19 -6.61
CA LEU A 265 -9.88 25.89 -6.15
C LEU A 265 -9.94 25.84 -4.63
N ARG A 266 -11.01 25.20 -4.14
CA ARG A 266 -11.17 24.83 -2.72
C ARG A 266 -11.18 23.32 -2.59
N TYR A 267 -10.80 22.81 -1.43
CA TYR A 267 -10.74 21.38 -1.14
C TYR A 267 -12.04 20.65 -1.49
N GLU A 268 -13.19 21.22 -1.16
CA GLU A 268 -14.51 20.59 -1.40
C GLU A 268 -14.79 20.29 -2.88
N LYS A 269 -14.14 21.03 -3.80
CA LYS A 269 -14.30 20.82 -5.25
C LYS A 269 -13.37 19.76 -5.82
N ILE A 270 -12.30 19.41 -5.12
CA ILE A 270 -11.25 18.51 -5.62
C ILE A 270 -10.98 17.32 -4.68
N SER A 271 -11.69 17.24 -3.56
CA SER A 271 -11.58 16.12 -2.61
C SER A 271 -11.72 14.77 -3.29
N ASP A 272 -12.67 14.64 -4.23
CA ASP A 272 -12.90 13.41 -4.99
C ASP A 272 -11.67 13.01 -5.81
N SER A 273 -10.88 13.97 -6.30
CA SER A 273 -9.66 13.69 -7.07
C SER A 273 -8.54 13.12 -6.19
N PHE A 274 -8.41 13.58 -4.95
CA PHE A 274 -7.50 12.95 -3.97
C PHE A 274 -7.96 11.55 -3.59
N VAL A 275 -9.27 11.38 -3.32
CA VAL A 275 -9.87 10.08 -3.02
C VAL A 275 -9.66 9.12 -4.20
N TRP A 276 -9.76 9.61 -5.43
CA TRP A 276 -9.50 8.83 -6.64
C TRP A 276 -8.08 8.28 -6.66
N LEU A 277 -7.05 9.15 -6.49
CA LEU A 277 -5.63 8.74 -6.49
C LEU A 277 -5.32 7.72 -5.37
N TYR A 278 -5.90 7.93 -4.18
CA TYR A 278 -5.77 6.99 -3.07
C TYR A 278 -6.39 5.63 -3.40
N LYS A 279 -7.63 5.63 -3.91
CA LYS A 279 -8.34 4.40 -4.26
C LYS A 279 -7.72 3.67 -5.43
N ALA A 280 -7.17 4.42 -6.40
CA ALA A 280 -6.37 3.86 -7.48
C ALA A 280 -5.06 3.21 -6.99
N GLY A 281 -4.66 3.45 -5.74
CA GLY A 281 -3.46 2.89 -5.13
C GLY A 281 -2.15 3.54 -5.59
N VAL A 282 -2.23 4.75 -6.19
CA VAL A 282 -1.05 5.45 -6.73
C VAL A 282 -0.53 6.55 -5.81
N ALA A 283 -1.35 6.98 -4.84
CA ALA A 283 -0.99 7.98 -3.84
C ALA A 283 -1.45 7.54 -2.43
N LEU A 284 -0.75 8.02 -1.40
CA LEU A 284 -0.96 7.68 0.00
C LEU A 284 -1.17 8.97 0.80
N PRO A 285 -2.41 9.30 1.21
CA PRO A 285 -2.66 10.48 2.02
C PRO A 285 -2.33 10.21 3.49
N ALA A 286 -1.65 11.16 4.13
CA ALA A 286 -1.53 11.24 5.58
C ALA A 286 -2.31 12.45 6.07
N PHE A 287 -3.27 12.23 6.98
CA PHE A 287 -4.17 13.28 7.44
C PHE A 287 -3.68 13.95 8.72
N ASN A 288 -3.86 15.27 8.82
CA ASN A 288 -3.57 15.98 10.05
C ASN A 288 -4.59 15.61 11.14
N VAL A 289 -4.10 15.45 12.37
CA VAL A 289 -4.97 15.33 13.55
C VAL A 289 -4.92 16.59 14.41
N THR A 290 -6.03 16.95 15.02
CA THR A 290 -6.11 18.10 15.94
C THR A 290 -5.37 17.84 17.23
N GLU A 291 -5.42 16.59 17.70
CA GLU A 291 -4.77 16.11 18.92
C GLU A 291 -4.22 14.71 18.69
N PRO A 292 -2.99 14.40 19.15
CA PRO A 292 -2.42 13.05 19.10
C PRO A 292 -3.02 12.16 20.20
N LYS A 293 -4.31 11.86 20.08
CA LYS A 293 -5.09 11.10 21.07
C LYS A 293 -5.93 10.03 20.38
N SER A 294 -5.93 8.83 20.95
CA SER A 294 -6.74 7.70 20.49
C SER A 294 -8.25 7.94 20.71
N PRO A 295 -9.14 7.59 19.78
CA PRO A 295 -8.84 7.15 18.43
C PRO A 295 -8.43 8.32 17.51
N LEU A 296 -7.31 8.17 16.77
CA LEU A 296 -6.79 9.21 15.88
C LEU A 296 -7.81 9.64 14.82
N LYS A 297 -8.59 8.69 14.32
CA LYS A 297 -9.64 8.93 13.32
C LYS A 297 -10.66 9.98 13.74
N LEU A 298 -10.99 10.08 15.02
CA LEU A 298 -11.94 11.09 15.54
C LEU A 298 -11.36 12.51 15.55
N ASN A 299 -10.03 12.62 15.50
CA ASN A 299 -9.31 13.88 15.51
C ASN A 299 -8.84 14.32 14.12
N GLU A 300 -9.18 13.58 13.07
CA GLU A 300 -8.75 13.81 11.68
C GLU A 300 -9.30 15.11 11.10
N LYS A 301 -8.44 15.82 10.37
CA LYS A 301 -8.78 16.94 9.49
C LYS A 301 -8.51 16.57 8.05
N SER A 302 -9.50 16.03 7.37
CA SER A 302 -9.38 15.53 6.00
C SER A 302 -8.96 16.59 4.96
N SER A 303 -9.22 17.88 5.22
CA SER A 303 -8.77 18.97 4.33
C SER A 303 -7.29 19.35 4.50
N LEU A 304 -6.60 18.79 5.48
CA LEU A 304 -5.19 19.02 5.76
C LEU A 304 -4.43 17.71 5.64
N MET A 305 -3.76 17.51 4.50
CA MET A 305 -3.06 16.26 4.25
C MET A 305 -1.67 16.48 3.65
N LYS A 306 -0.77 15.55 3.93
CA LYS A 306 0.42 15.26 3.12
C LYS A 306 0.02 14.16 2.13
N VAL A 307 0.59 14.16 0.94
CA VAL A 307 0.33 13.14 -0.07
C VAL A 307 1.64 12.54 -0.52
N PHE A 308 1.79 11.23 -0.36
CA PHE A 308 2.97 10.47 -0.74
C PHE A 308 2.68 9.62 -1.99
N LEU A 309 3.71 9.22 -2.72
CA LEU A 309 3.57 8.22 -3.78
C LEU A 309 3.58 6.81 -3.20
N SER A 310 2.83 5.92 -3.83
CA SER A 310 2.73 4.52 -3.39
C SER A 310 4.01 3.70 -3.61
N ASP A 311 4.97 4.23 -4.39
CA ASP A 311 6.27 3.58 -4.63
C ASP A 311 7.41 4.58 -4.54
N ILE A 312 8.40 4.28 -3.69
CA ILE A 312 9.57 5.12 -3.46
C ILE A 312 10.50 5.19 -4.67
N GLY A 313 10.61 4.11 -5.45
CA GLY A 313 11.40 4.09 -6.67
C GLY A 313 10.85 5.01 -7.74
N ILE A 314 9.51 5.13 -7.84
CA ILE A 314 8.85 6.11 -8.70
C ILE A 314 9.16 7.53 -8.22
N LEU A 315 9.05 7.83 -6.92
CA LEU A 315 9.38 9.17 -6.40
C LEU A 315 10.82 9.56 -6.72
N THR A 316 11.78 8.69 -6.46
CA THR A 316 13.20 8.97 -6.73
C THR A 316 13.50 9.09 -8.23
N THR A 317 12.71 8.42 -9.09
CA THR A 317 12.77 8.63 -10.55
C THR A 317 12.24 10.01 -10.94
N LEU A 318 11.15 10.47 -10.36
CA LEU A 318 10.58 11.79 -10.63
C LEU A 318 11.48 12.93 -10.13
N TYR A 319 12.27 12.70 -9.06
CA TYR A 319 13.35 13.63 -8.66
C TYR A 319 14.56 13.61 -9.60
N GLY A 320 14.65 12.61 -10.49
CA GLY A 320 15.68 12.52 -11.51
C GLY A 320 16.84 11.57 -11.16
N LYS A 321 17.61 11.19 -12.18
CA LYS A 321 18.72 10.22 -12.07
C LYS A 321 19.77 10.64 -11.02
N ASN A 322 20.07 11.93 -10.92
CA ASN A 322 21.04 12.44 -9.93
C ASN A 322 20.59 12.13 -8.49
N CYS A 323 19.29 12.20 -8.19
CA CYS A 323 18.78 11.83 -6.87
C CYS A 323 19.13 10.38 -6.53
N LYS A 324 18.92 9.43 -7.45
CA LYS A 324 19.28 8.02 -7.25
C LYS A 324 20.78 7.82 -7.02
N LEU A 325 21.62 8.54 -7.77
CA LEU A 325 23.09 8.49 -7.60
C LEU A 325 23.52 9.05 -6.25
N MET A 326 22.90 10.14 -5.78
CA MET A 326 23.19 10.70 -4.46
C MET A 326 22.80 9.73 -3.32
N ILE A 327 21.67 9.01 -3.45
CA ILE A 327 21.28 7.97 -2.50
C ILE A 327 22.30 6.83 -2.49
N LEU A 328 22.71 6.35 -3.67
CA LEU A 328 23.66 5.27 -3.83
C LEU A 328 25.00 5.60 -3.19
N ASN A 329 25.46 6.83 -3.36
CA ASN A 329 26.76 7.31 -2.85
C ASN A 329 26.68 7.79 -1.39
N ASN A 330 25.53 7.70 -0.73
CA ASN A 330 25.31 8.25 0.61
C ASN A 330 25.69 9.75 0.70
N ASP A 331 25.39 10.53 -0.35
CA ASP A 331 25.75 11.93 -0.43
C ASP A 331 25.04 12.74 0.67
N LYS A 332 25.80 13.64 1.30
CA LYS A 332 25.30 14.47 2.42
C LYS A 332 24.46 15.65 1.97
N ASP A 333 24.59 16.04 0.69
CA ASP A 333 23.88 17.20 0.14
C ASP A 333 22.47 16.86 -0.34
N ILE A 334 22.08 15.57 -0.29
CA ILE A 334 20.73 15.15 -0.65
C ILE A 334 19.72 15.63 0.41
N ASN A 335 18.65 16.28 -0.03
CA ASN A 335 17.47 16.52 0.80
C ASN A 335 16.68 15.22 0.96
N ALA A 336 17.15 14.32 1.82
CA ALA A 336 16.59 12.99 1.99
C ALA A 336 15.29 12.97 2.80
N GLY A 337 14.87 14.08 3.40
CA GLY A 337 13.71 14.12 4.30
C GLY A 337 12.44 13.65 3.61
N SER A 338 12.12 14.17 2.42
CA SER A 338 10.94 13.76 1.65
C SER A 338 11.00 12.31 1.17
N ILE A 339 12.19 11.82 0.83
CA ILE A 339 12.42 10.43 0.39
C ILE A 339 12.17 9.46 1.55
N TYR A 340 12.71 9.78 2.74
CA TYR A 340 12.53 8.95 3.93
C TYR A 340 11.08 8.96 4.42
N GLU A 341 10.40 10.12 4.40
CA GLU A 341 8.99 10.15 4.75
C GLU A 341 8.15 9.34 3.75
N ASN A 342 8.47 9.39 2.45
CA ASN A 342 7.70 8.60 1.47
C ASN A 342 7.90 7.10 1.64
N VAL A 343 9.13 6.62 1.88
CA VAL A 343 9.33 5.17 2.09
C VAL A 343 8.69 4.71 3.40
N VAL A 344 8.69 5.54 4.43
CA VAL A 344 7.97 5.25 5.68
C VAL A 344 6.46 5.19 5.44
N ALA A 345 5.88 6.14 4.70
CA ALA A 345 4.48 6.13 4.33
C ALA A 345 4.11 4.85 3.55
N GLN A 346 4.95 4.45 2.60
CA GLN A 346 4.78 3.21 1.83
C GLN A 346 4.80 1.97 2.74
N GLU A 347 5.84 1.83 3.58
CA GLU A 347 6.00 0.66 4.46
C GLU A 347 4.87 0.55 5.50
N LEU A 348 4.44 1.65 6.10
CA LEU A 348 3.30 1.65 7.03
C LEU A 348 1.99 1.28 6.33
N THR A 349 1.76 1.83 5.13
CA THR A 349 0.55 1.52 4.35
C THR A 349 0.52 0.06 3.89
N ASN A 350 1.66 -0.52 3.48
CA ASN A 350 1.77 -1.94 3.13
C ASN A 350 1.35 -2.87 4.27
N LYS A 351 1.47 -2.41 5.50
CA LYS A 351 1.06 -3.11 6.73
C LYS A 351 -0.39 -2.81 7.14
N GLY A 352 -1.13 -2.05 6.32
CA GLY A 352 -2.50 -1.65 6.60
C GLY A 352 -2.64 -0.62 7.72
N ILE A 353 -1.59 0.15 8.00
CA ILE A 353 -1.58 1.23 8.98
C ILE A 353 -2.06 2.51 8.32
N ASP A 354 -3.10 3.13 8.87
CA ASP A 354 -3.58 4.44 8.44
C ASP A 354 -2.58 5.54 8.81
N LEU A 355 -2.33 6.45 7.87
CA LEU A 355 -1.33 7.49 8.03
C LEU A 355 -1.93 8.77 8.60
N TYR A 356 -1.41 9.20 9.75
CA TYR A 356 -1.72 10.49 10.35
C TYR A 356 -0.44 11.27 10.60
N TYR A 357 -0.53 12.60 10.71
CA TYR A 357 0.53 13.47 11.19
C TYR A 357 -0.05 14.55 12.11
N TYR A 358 0.81 15.16 12.91
CA TYR A 358 0.41 16.26 13.76
C TYR A 358 1.22 17.50 13.45
N ASN A 359 0.53 18.65 13.32
CA ASN A 359 1.22 19.92 13.15
C ASN A 359 0.48 21.01 13.91
N SER A 360 1.17 21.70 14.81
CA SER A 360 0.64 22.83 15.54
C SER A 360 1.66 23.96 15.70
N LYS A 361 1.16 25.20 15.75
CA LYS A 361 2.01 26.37 15.98
C LYS A 361 2.73 26.36 17.32
N LYS A 362 2.15 25.68 18.33
CA LYS A 362 2.65 25.66 19.70
C LYS A 362 3.73 24.61 19.94
N TYR A 363 3.56 23.42 19.36
CA TYR A 363 4.39 22.26 19.67
C TYR A 363 5.27 21.80 18.51
N GLY A 364 5.02 22.30 17.30
CA GLY A 364 5.71 21.88 16.09
C GLY A 364 5.02 20.72 15.37
N GLU A 365 5.77 19.99 14.57
CA GLU A 365 5.30 18.91 13.71
C GLU A 365 5.86 17.56 14.16
N ILE A 366 5.02 16.51 14.06
CA ILE A 366 5.39 15.09 14.13
C ILE A 366 5.08 14.50 12.77
N ASP A 367 6.06 13.82 12.17
CA ASP A 367 6.00 13.34 10.78
C ASP A 367 4.89 12.34 10.55
N PHE A 368 4.75 11.34 11.45
CA PHE A 368 3.66 10.36 11.43
C PHE A 368 3.15 10.01 12.83
N LEU A 369 1.88 9.62 12.88
CA LEU A 369 1.26 9.00 14.05
C LEU A 369 0.49 7.76 13.58
N PHE A 370 0.47 6.76 14.44
CA PHE A 370 -0.39 5.59 14.29
C PHE A 370 -0.75 5.05 15.69
N GLU A 371 -1.62 4.05 15.73
CA GLU A 371 -2.05 3.41 16.99
C GLU A 371 -1.50 1.99 17.06
N ASP A 372 -0.95 1.65 18.23
CA ASP A 372 -0.63 0.29 18.65
C ASP A 372 -1.46 -0.10 19.88
N GLU A 373 -1.31 -1.35 20.37
CA GLU A 373 -2.05 -1.89 21.52
C GLU A 373 -1.94 -1.01 22.80
N LYS A 374 -0.91 -0.19 22.89
CA LYS A 374 -0.63 0.65 24.05
C LYS A 374 -1.09 2.10 23.87
N GLY A 375 -1.54 2.46 22.67
CA GLY A 375 -2.03 3.78 22.34
C GLY A 375 -1.33 4.45 21.16
N VAL A 376 -1.22 5.78 21.19
CA VAL A 376 -0.63 6.54 20.08
C VAL A 376 0.88 6.42 20.08
N VAL A 377 1.45 6.11 18.91
CA VAL A 377 2.88 6.13 18.61
C VAL A 377 3.20 7.39 17.82
N LEU A 378 4.14 8.19 18.32
CA LEU A 378 4.71 9.35 17.65
C LEU A 378 5.95 8.87 16.86
N LEU A 379 5.96 9.08 15.56
CA LEU A 379 7.05 8.68 14.70
C LEU A 379 7.66 9.91 14.02
N GLU A 380 8.95 10.09 14.22
CA GLU A 380 9.75 11.16 13.61
C GLU A 380 10.83 10.54 12.72
N ILE A 381 11.19 11.24 11.64
CA ILE A 381 12.17 10.76 10.68
C ILE A 381 13.31 11.77 10.59
N LYS A 382 14.55 11.31 10.77
CA LYS A 382 15.74 12.13 10.73
C LYS A 382 16.73 11.66 9.67
N SER A 383 17.08 12.56 8.76
CA SER A 383 18.06 12.30 7.70
C SER A 383 19.46 12.79 8.02
N GLY A 384 19.63 13.62 9.06
CA GLY A 384 20.90 14.28 9.38
C GLY A 384 21.52 13.83 10.69
N LYS A 385 22.77 14.28 10.95
CA LYS A 385 23.52 13.97 12.17
C LYS A 385 22.87 14.47 13.47
N ALA A 386 21.95 15.42 13.40
CA ALA A 386 21.26 15.97 14.56
C ALA A 386 19.94 15.20 14.86
N TYR A 387 19.95 13.88 14.66
CA TYR A 387 18.78 13.01 14.82
C TYR A 387 18.18 13.02 16.24
N GLN A 388 18.95 13.38 17.27
CA GLN A 388 18.49 13.53 18.65
C GLN A 388 17.79 14.88 18.96
N ARG A 389 17.72 15.80 17.98
CA ARG A 389 17.03 17.09 18.16
C ARG A 389 15.59 17.02 17.67
N HIS A 390 14.64 16.90 18.60
CA HIS A 390 13.19 16.78 18.30
C HIS A 390 12.37 17.41 19.43
N SER A 391 12.29 18.73 19.43
CA SER A 391 11.55 19.47 20.46
C SER A 391 10.05 19.12 20.47
N ALA A 392 9.44 18.85 19.31
CA ALA A 392 8.02 18.50 19.20
C ALA A 392 7.72 17.17 19.91
N ILE A 393 8.47 16.10 19.63
CA ILE A 393 8.31 14.79 20.30
C ILE A 393 8.41 14.94 21.82
N ASN A 394 9.44 15.65 22.33
CA ASN A 394 9.66 15.78 23.76
C ASN A 394 8.47 16.40 24.48
N ASN A 395 7.85 17.43 23.88
CA ASN A 395 6.69 18.09 24.46
C ASN A 395 5.43 17.23 24.37
N ILE A 396 5.21 16.60 23.23
CA ILE A 396 3.95 15.91 22.92
C ILE A 396 3.88 14.55 23.63
N LYS A 397 4.98 13.79 23.71
CA LYS A 397 5.00 12.49 24.39
C LYS A 397 4.60 12.60 25.88
N GLU A 398 5.02 13.66 26.57
CA GLU A 398 4.69 13.87 27.97
C GLU A 398 3.22 14.26 28.16
N ILE A 399 2.72 15.17 27.31
CA ILE A 399 1.34 15.67 27.40
C ILE A 399 0.33 14.55 27.15
N TYR A 400 0.59 13.70 26.12
CA TYR A 400 -0.34 12.67 25.68
C TYR A 400 0.03 11.26 26.16
N LYS A 401 1.14 11.11 26.89
CA LYS A 401 1.69 9.81 27.34
C LYS A 401 1.88 8.84 26.17
N ALA A 402 2.33 9.37 25.05
CA ALA A 402 2.49 8.62 23.81
C ALA A 402 3.89 8.01 23.71
N LYS A 403 4.00 6.83 23.11
CA LYS A 403 5.26 6.21 22.76
C LYS A 403 5.95 7.03 21.66
N ALA A 404 7.27 7.19 21.75
CA ALA A 404 8.04 7.95 20.79
C ALA A 404 9.09 7.08 20.10
N VAL A 405 9.13 7.12 18.77
CA VAL A 405 10.08 6.39 17.94
C VAL A 405 10.69 7.36 16.92
N VAL A 406 12.01 7.32 16.77
CA VAL A 406 12.73 8.10 15.77
C VAL A 406 13.46 7.16 14.82
N PHE A 407 13.12 7.24 13.54
CA PHE A 407 13.84 6.52 12.49
C PHE A 407 14.94 7.38 11.89
N SER A 408 16.14 6.80 11.76
CA SER A 408 17.31 7.48 11.20
C SER A 408 18.24 6.50 10.48
N LYS A 409 19.40 6.97 10.07
CA LYS A 409 20.49 6.09 9.57
C LYS A 409 21.30 5.43 10.69
N GLU A 410 21.15 5.89 11.91
CA GLU A 410 21.95 5.43 13.05
C GLU A 410 21.44 4.09 13.60
N ASN A 411 22.27 3.41 14.37
CA ASN A 411 21.93 2.11 14.97
C ASN A 411 20.88 2.25 16.09
N VAL A 412 20.40 1.12 16.60
CA VAL A 412 19.41 1.09 17.68
C VAL A 412 19.99 1.73 18.94
N SER A 413 19.23 2.64 19.52
CA SER A 413 19.50 3.18 20.86
C SER A 413 18.20 3.56 21.56
N PHE A 414 18.24 3.64 22.90
CA PHE A 414 17.10 4.07 23.70
C PHE A 414 17.56 5.13 24.70
N GLU A 415 17.06 6.35 24.54
CA GLU A 415 17.45 7.50 25.35
C GLU A 415 16.24 8.39 25.65
N ASN A 416 16.09 8.85 26.90
CA ASN A 416 15.03 9.76 27.32
C ASN A 416 13.61 9.30 26.94
N ASP A 417 13.31 8.01 27.10
CA ASP A 417 12.06 7.36 26.71
C ASP A 417 11.70 7.52 25.21
N ILE A 418 12.73 7.61 24.37
CA ILE A 418 12.62 7.63 22.92
C ILE A 418 13.43 6.45 22.36
N LEU A 419 12.79 5.65 21.53
CA LEU A 419 13.44 4.56 20.82
C LEU A 419 13.94 5.07 19.47
N TYR A 420 15.25 4.97 19.25
CA TYR A 420 15.89 5.29 17.98
C TYR A 420 16.14 4.00 17.21
N LEU A 421 15.72 3.97 15.96
CA LEU A 421 15.77 2.79 15.10
C LEU A 421 16.38 3.14 13.74
N PRO A 422 17.18 2.26 13.15
CA PRO A 422 17.56 2.39 11.75
C PRO A 422 16.37 2.21 10.83
N LEU A 423 16.34 2.95 9.70
CA LEU A 423 15.24 2.98 8.74
C LEU A 423 14.79 1.58 8.27
N TYR A 424 15.71 0.65 8.05
CA TYR A 424 15.36 -0.70 7.64
C TYR A 424 14.52 -1.47 8.67
N MET A 425 14.52 -1.07 9.95
CA MET A 425 13.70 -1.68 11.00
C MET A 425 12.21 -1.33 10.89
N LEU A 426 11.81 -0.46 9.95
CA LEU A 426 10.41 -0.29 9.56
C LEU A 426 9.73 -1.62 9.21
N MET A 427 10.50 -2.60 8.73
CA MET A 427 9.98 -3.94 8.42
C MET A 427 9.38 -4.66 9.64
N PHE A 428 9.71 -4.26 10.86
CA PHE A 428 9.19 -4.85 12.12
C PHE A 428 8.06 -4.04 12.77
N VAL A 429 7.73 -2.87 12.24
CA VAL A 429 6.52 -2.17 12.69
C VAL A 429 5.31 -2.98 12.26
N GLU A 430 4.42 -3.29 13.18
CA GLU A 430 3.22 -4.09 12.91
C GLU A 430 1.97 -3.25 13.24
N LYS A 431 0.90 -3.48 12.49
CA LYS A 431 -0.42 -3.01 12.86
C LYS A 431 -0.86 -3.78 14.10
N GLU A 432 -1.57 -3.09 14.98
CA GLU A 432 -2.25 -3.75 16.11
C GLU A 432 -3.05 -4.97 15.61
N ASN A 433 -2.77 -6.14 16.18
CA ASN A 433 -3.62 -7.27 15.97
C ASN A 433 -4.96 -6.98 16.65
N GLU A 434 -6.06 -7.06 15.92
CA GLU A 434 -7.40 -7.02 16.50
C GLU A 434 -7.49 -8.14 17.56
N CYS A 435 -7.27 -7.77 18.82
CA CYS A 435 -7.48 -8.68 19.93
C CYS A 435 -8.91 -9.20 19.85
N SER A 436 -9.10 -10.50 19.78
CA SER A 436 -10.43 -11.09 19.93
C SER A 436 -10.98 -10.66 21.31
N ILE A 437 -11.90 -9.71 21.29
CA ILE A 437 -12.59 -9.29 22.51
C ILE A 437 -13.57 -10.41 22.85
N ASP A 438 -13.21 -11.27 23.80
CA ASP A 438 -14.11 -12.28 24.34
C ASP A 438 -15.15 -11.57 25.22
N LEU A 439 -16.24 -11.12 24.60
CA LEU A 439 -17.40 -10.55 25.27
C LEU A 439 -18.15 -11.66 25.99
N ASN A 440 -17.71 -11.96 27.21
CA ASN A 440 -18.47 -12.86 28.08
C ASN A 440 -19.71 -12.11 28.57
N ILE A 441 -20.83 -12.26 27.83
CA ILE A 441 -22.15 -11.64 28.09
C ILE A 441 -22.62 -11.96 29.53
N ASN A 442 -22.18 -13.06 30.14
CA ASN A 442 -22.51 -13.41 31.53
C ASN A 442 -21.91 -12.45 32.60
N LYS A 443 -20.97 -11.56 32.22
CA LYS A 443 -20.47 -10.51 33.11
C LYS A 443 -21.39 -9.28 33.18
N PHE A 444 -22.32 -9.14 32.25
CA PHE A 444 -23.34 -8.11 32.27
C PHE A 444 -24.60 -8.69 32.91
N LYS A 445 -24.60 -8.84 34.25
CA LYS A 445 -25.84 -9.07 34.98
C LYS A 445 -26.63 -7.76 34.98
N PHE A 446 -27.76 -7.74 34.28
CA PHE A 446 -28.81 -6.73 34.44
C PHE A 446 -29.53 -6.95 35.76
#